data_b4ebc99c39c9043a874637729cc7a6db
#
_entry.id   b4ebc99c39c9043a874637729cc7a6db
#
_cell.length_a   1.000
_cell.length_b   1.000
_cell.length_c   1.000
_cell.angle_alpha   90.00
_cell.angle_beta   90.00
_cell.angle_gamma   90.00
#
_symmetry.space_group_name_H-M   'P 1'
#
loop_
_entity.id
_entity.type
_entity.pdbx_description
1 polymer ?
#
loop_
_entity_poly.entity_id
_entity_poly.type
_entity_poly.pdbx_seq_one_letter_code
_entity_poly.pdbx_strand_id
1 'polypeptide(L)'
;MKRRYAIGLVFLLVCVARSDASVTPRHVTPASMDKNTRELFQESMDLDAQLYDDNVKLVHRPGFRSTASRTGSYMVRESSWYALGLLLRDAPGDRQRAADILDAVLKQQYVTPGVKWYGTYRRTPEEPDPTGNPVMWRGYDPNWRHFIGTTLAMVLIEYPDRISPELAKRMYEAIDRAIDGEMKEGRLLPSYSNIALMYGFLWDFAAVHDKNTDWQKQSAAWTESVYGLFKKYDAFFEYNSPTYYGVDLYGLALWRDYGSTKRIQTIGTEMESILWKDIASYYNPRLRNVSGPYDRSYGMDQESYVSIVGVWMRTVLDAKIAPLPPIAASTDHVADVWFAPHLAILGTRIPPDAFEKMKKFEGDHQLHKQITEDRVATAWISRDVIFGGESTNKTKDVGTGSQFHPATVQWRTPSGEIGWVQLTQAPMIDATADEHGIKISATGTVRFRIHAKDLAQTKVSEKEWELPGLRIAVDDDAKNFSIEKADDAVDITYSGMTVMTLGINAAH
;
A
#
# COMPACT_ATOMS: atom_id res chain seq x y z
N MET A 1 70.05 -28.33 7.10
CA MET A 1 69.61 -26.97 6.71
C MET A 1 68.13 -26.99 6.32
N LYS A 2 67.20 -26.58 7.24
CA LYS A 2 65.82 -26.50 6.97
C LYS A 2 65.44 -25.02 6.95
N ARG A 3 65.06 -24.42 5.77
CA ARG A 3 64.59 -23.08 5.64
C ARG A 3 63.11 -23.06 5.99
N ARG A 4 62.73 -22.29 7.02
CA ARG A 4 61.36 -21.96 7.36
C ARG A 4 60.95 -20.70 6.60
N TYR A 5 59.90 -20.78 5.77
CA TYR A 5 59.26 -19.63 5.18
C TYR A 5 58.18 -19.16 6.14
N ALA A 6 58.28 -17.95 6.64
CA ALA A 6 57.21 -17.27 7.37
C ALA A 6 56.34 -16.55 6.35
N ILE A 7 55.05 -16.95 6.25
CA ILE A 7 54.03 -16.25 5.47
C ILE A 7 53.43 -15.20 6.41
N GLY A 8 53.77 -13.93 6.16
CA GLY A 8 53.13 -12.79 6.81
C GLY A 8 51.78 -12.52 6.21
N LEU A 9 50.72 -12.76 6.99
CA LEU A 9 49.37 -12.38 6.61
C LEU A 9 49.20 -10.87 6.87
N VAL A 10 49.19 -10.07 5.80
CA VAL A 10 48.85 -8.63 5.88
C VAL A 10 47.33 -8.52 5.90
N PHE A 11 46.76 -8.23 7.07
CA PHE A 11 45.38 -7.80 7.19
C PHE A 11 45.26 -6.36 6.65
N LEU A 12 44.72 -6.21 5.45
CA LEU A 12 44.28 -4.93 4.94
C LEU A 12 42.99 -4.55 5.69
N LEU A 13 43.10 -3.68 6.68
CA LEU A 13 41.93 -2.98 7.26
C LEU A 13 41.40 -2.00 6.20
N VAL A 14 40.39 -2.41 5.44
CA VAL A 14 39.65 -1.47 4.61
C VAL A 14 38.77 -0.66 5.56
N CYS A 15 39.25 0.51 5.99
CA CYS A 15 38.41 1.54 6.57
C CYS A 15 37.49 2.06 5.45
N VAL A 16 36.27 1.50 5.34
CA VAL A 16 35.21 2.13 4.58
C VAL A 16 34.84 3.40 5.35
N ALA A 17 35.31 4.55 4.88
CA ALA A 17 34.86 5.85 5.36
C ALA A 17 33.34 5.91 5.10
N ARG A 18 32.53 5.82 6.16
CA ARG A 18 31.09 6.16 6.10
C ARG A 18 30.99 7.64 5.77
N SER A 19 30.57 7.98 4.59
CA SER A 19 30.04 9.31 4.32
C SER A 19 28.64 9.36 4.92
N ASP A 20 28.52 9.88 6.13
CA ASP A 20 27.19 10.17 6.72
C ASP A 20 26.48 11.15 5.78
N ALA A 21 25.36 10.71 5.22
CA ALA A 21 24.50 11.62 4.48
C ALA A 21 23.75 12.46 5.52
N SER A 22 23.96 13.76 5.53
CA SER A 22 23.17 14.64 6.37
C SER A 22 21.71 14.58 5.93
N VAL A 23 20.82 14.21 6.85
CA VAL A 23 19.37 14.31 6.64
C VAL A 23 19.04 15.81 6.54
N THR A 24 18.60 16.25 5.38
CA THR A 24 18.28 17.66 5.14
C THR A 24 16.76 17.81 5.01
N PRO A 25 16.12 18.62 5.87
CA PRO A 25 14.71 18.95 5.74
C PRO A 25 14.38 19.53 4.36
N ARG A 26 13.26 19.17 3.79
CA ARG A 26 12.85 19.62 2.45
C ARG A 26 12.18 20.99 2.48
N HIS A 27 11.70 21.41 3.65
CA HIS A 27 11.03 22.71 3.87
C HIS A 27 9.93 23.02 2.85
N VAL A 28 9.12 22.02 2.52
CA VAL A 28 7.98 22.19 1.62
C VAL A 28 6.94 23.11 2.27
N THR A 29 6.36 23.97 1.47
CA THR A 29 5.24 24.83 1.85
C THR A 29 4.12 24.72 0.82
N PRO A 30 2.86 25.06 1.14
CA PRO A 30 1.78 25.05 0.16
C PRO A 30 2.08 25.89 -1.10
N ALA A 31 2.85 26.98 -0.95
CA ALA A 31 3.25 27.83 -2.07
C ALA A 31 4.31 27.17 -2.99
N SER A 32 5.11 26.25 -2.48
CA SER A 32 6.15 25.53 -3.25
C SER A 32 5.62 24.28 -3.96
N MET A 33 4.39 23.84 -3.66
CA MET A 33 3.79 22.67 -4.30
C MET A 33 3.38 22.99 -5.74
N ASP A 34 3.51 22.00 -6.62
CA ASP A 34 2.83 22.04 -7.91
C ASP A 34 1.30 22.06 -7.76
N LYS A 35 0.58 22.31 -8.86
CA LYS A 35 -0.86 22.49 -8.83
C LYS A 35 -1.58 21.23 -8.30
N ASN A 36 -1.26 20.05 -8.85
CA ASN A 36 -1.96 18.82 -8.52
C ASN A 36 -1.73 18.41 -7.06
N THR A 37 -0.48 18.48 -6.59
CA THR A 37 -0.12 18.20 -5.20
C THR A 37 -0.84 19.16 -4.24
N ARG A 38 -0.91 20.45 -4.58
CA ARG A 38 -1.59 21.45 -3.75
C ARG A 38 -3.09 21.23 -3.67
N GLU A 39 -3.75 20.91 -4.79
CA GLU A 39 -5.17 20.58 -4.82
C GLU A 39 -5.47 19.36 -3.94
N LEU A 40 -4.74 18.26 -4.14
CA LEU A 40 -4.91 17.04 -3.34
C LEU A 40 -4.65 17.28 -1.84
N PHE A 41 -3.59 18.02 -1.52
CA PHE A 41 -3.28 18.40 -0.14
C PHE A 41 -4.42 19.21 0.48
N GLN A 42 -4.97 20.19 -0.25
CA GLN A 42 -6.08 21.00 0.25
C GLN A 42 -7.35 20.15 0.46
N GLU A 43 -7.70 19.29 -0.50
CA GLU A 43 -8.85 18.36 -0.38
C GLU A 43 -8.71 17.45 0.85
N SER A 44 -7.51 16.91 1.11
CA SER A 44 -7.21 16.13 2.31
C SER A 44 -7.41 16.95 3.58
N MET A 45 -6.81 18.14 3.67
CA MET A 45 -6.89 19.00 4.84
C MET A 45 -8.31 19.48 5.13
N ASP A 46 -9.12 19.72 4.09
CA ASP A 46 -10.52 20.13 4.22
C ASP A 46 -11.39 18.99 4.77
N LEU A 47 -11.14 17.74 4.32
CA LEU A 47 -11.82 16.57 4.87
C LEU A 47 -11.46 16.36 6.34
N ASP A 48 -10.18 16.44 6.68
CA ASP A 48 -9.70 16.34 8.06
C ASP A 48 -10.35 17.40 8.97
N ALA A 49 -10.37 18.65 8.50
CA ALA A 49 -10.95 19.77 9.27
C ALA A 49 -12.45 19.57 9.54
N GLN A 50 -13.18 18.92 8.62
CA GLN A 50 -14.61 18.60 8.80
C GLN A 50 -14.83 17.48 9.82
N LEU A 51 -13.85 16.58 9.98
CA LEU A 51 -13.95 15.39 10.83
C LEU A 51 -13.22 15.56 12.17
N TYR A 52 -12.45 16.63 12.36
CA TYR A 52 -11.75 16.92 13.59
C TYR A 52 -12.70 17.26 14.74
N ASP A 53 -12.48 16.64 15.91
CA ASP A 53 -13.18 16.93 17.15
C ASP A 53 -12.24 17.65 18.12
N ASP A 54 -12.55 18.91 18.40
CA ASP A 54 -11.74 19.74 19.29
C ASP A 54 -11.78 19.32 20.77
N ASN A 55 -12.76 18.54 21.20
CA ASN A 55 -12.83 18.04 22.56
C ASN A 55 -11.93 16.80 22.75
N VAL A 56 -11.82 15.94 21.72
CA VAL A 56 -11.04 14.70 21.77
C VAL A 56 -9.65 14.90 21.17
N LYS A 57 -9.48 15.95 20.35
CA LYS A 57 -8.23 16.26 19.63
C LYS A 57 -7.83 15.19 18.62
N LEU A 58 -8.80 14.50 18.04
CA LEU A 58 -8.59 13.48 17.01
C LEU A 58 -9.62 13.65 15.89
N VAL A 59 -9.39 13.03 14.74
CA VAL A 59 -10.34 13.01 13.63
C VAL A 59 -11.30 11.83 13.74
N HIS A 60 -12.55 12.05 13.38
CA HIS A 60 -13.56 10.99 13.26
C HIS A 60 -13.32 10.12 12.03
N ARG A 61 -13.79 8.88 12.10
CA ARG A 61 -13.87 8.03 10.93
C ARG A 61 -14.81 8.63 9.88
N PRO A 62 -14.42 8.67 8.59
CA PRO A 62 -15.31 9.12 7.52
C PRO A 62 -16.67 8.42 7.56
N GLY A 63 -17.75 9.17 7.30
CA GLY A 63 -19.12 8.68 7.46
C GLY A 63 -19.65 8.69 8.89
N PHE A 64 -18.81 8.87 9.90
CA PHE A 64 -19.18 8.98 11.31
C PHE A 64 -19.30 10.46 11.71
N ARG A 65 -20.50 11.00 11.80
CA ARG A 65 -20.74 12.41 12.15
C ARG A 65 -21.38 12.62 13.53
N SER A 66 -21.62 11.54 14.29
CA SER A 66 -22.32 11.62 15.56
C SER A 66 -21.40 11.32 16.73
N THR A 67 -21.36 12.26 17.68
CA THR A 67 -20.72 12.09 19.00
C THR A 67 -21.47 11.08 19.91
N ALA A 68 -22.60 10.57 19.49
CA ALA A 68 -23.44 9.68 20.29
C ALA A 68 -22.96 8.22 20.32
N SER A 69 -22.16 7.79 19.34
CA SER A 69 -21.56 6.44 19.33
C SER A 69 -20.08 6.55 19.69
N ARG A 70 -19.72 6.07 20.86
CA ARG A 70 -18.37 6.24 21.44
C ARG A 70 -17.44 5.05 21.23
N THR A 71 -17.81 4.03 20.47
CA THR A 71 -16.97 2.86 20.25
C THR A 71 -16.36 2.88 18.85
N GLY A 72 -15.05 3.14 18.77
CA GLY A 72 -14.31 3.06 17.51
C GLY A 72 -14.53 4.20 16.54
N SER A 73 -14.93 5.38 17.02
CA SER A 73 -15.31 6.53 16.19
C SER A 73 -14.12 7.36 15.73
N TYR A 74 -13.04 7.40 16.50
CA TYR A 74 -11.85 8.23 16.23
C TYR A 74 -10.73 7.41 15.66
N MET A 75 -9.90 8.03 14.83
CA MET A 75 -8.78 7.40 14.11
C MET A 75 -7.45 7.96 14.62
N VAL A 76 -6.71 7.16 15.41
CA VAL A 76 -5.47 7.62 16.05
C VAL A 76 -4.35 7.80 15.02
N ARG A 77 -4.16 6.82 14.12
CA ARG A 77 -3.13 6.86 13.08
C ARG A 77 -3.32 8.04 12.14
N GLU A 78 -4.50 8.17 11.59
CA GLU A 78 -4.84 9.19 10.60
C GLU A 78 -4.81 10.60 11.22
N SER A 79 -5.12 10.72 12.51
CA SER A 79 -4.95 11.99 13.23
C SER A 79 -3.49 12.43 13.25
N SER A 80 -2.52 11.49 13.35
CA SER A 80 -1.09 11.84 13.25
C SER A 80 -0.74 12.41 11.87
N TRP A 81 -1.39 11.92 10.80
CA TRP A 81 -1.21 12.39 9.43
C TRP A 81 -1.77 13.81 9.25
N TYR A 82 -2.94 14.07 9.83
CA TYR A 82 -3.51 15.41 9.88
C TYR A 82 -2.60 16.41 10.62
N ALA A 83 -2.01 15.99 11.75
CA ALA A 83 -1.07 16.84 12.49
C ALA A 83 0.16 17.23 11.65
N LEU A 84 0.70 16.28 10.87
CA LEU A 84 1.79 16.56 9.90
C LEU A 84 1.32 17.58 8.85
N GLY A 85 0.10 17.43 8.33
CA GLY A 85 -0.49 18.35 7.36
C GLY A 85 -0.69 19.77 7.93
N LEU A 86 -1.09 19.90 9.20
CA LEU A 86 -1.20 21.19 9.89
C LEU A 86 0.17 21.86 10.03
N LEU A 87 1.20 21.11 10.42
CA LEU A 87 2.56 21.65 10.49
C LEU A 87 3.09 22.06 9.12
N LEU A 88 2.78 21.33 8.06
CA LEU A 88 3.12 21.69 6.69
C LEU A 88 2.40 22.98 6.25
N ARG A 89 1.10 23.11 6.53
CA ARG A 89 0.28 24.26 6.14
C ARG A 89 0.66 25.55 6.87
N ASP A 90 0.96 25.43 8.17
CA ASP A 90 1.40 26.51 9.05
C ASP A 90 0.48 27.75 9.04
N ALA A 91 -0.83 27.55 8.94
CA ALA A 91 -1.81 28.62 9.06
C ALA A 91 -2.02 29.02 10.53
N PRO A 92 -2.60 30.20 10.83
CA PRO A 92 -2.90 30.60 12.20
C PRO A 92 -3.67 29.54 12.99
N GLY A 93 -3.12 29.11 14.13
CA GLY A 93 -3.66 28.05 15.00
C GLY A 93 -3.23 26.63 14.66
N ASP A 94 -2.63 26.39 13.50
CA ASP A 94 -2.24 25.04 13.06
C ASP A 94 -1.21 24.39 13.98
N ARG A 95 -0.18 25.13 14.41
CA ARG A 95 0.86 24.60 15.32
C ARG A 95 0.28 24.11 16.63
N GLN A 96 -0.65 24.88 17.23
CA GLN A 96 -1.29 24.49 18.48
C GLN A 96 -2.17 23.26 18.29
N ARG A 97 -2.98 23.23 17.23
CA ARG A 97 -3.84 22.07 16.91
C ARG A 97 -2.99 20.83 16.63
N ALA A 98 -1.91 20.94 15.88
CA ALA A 98 -0.99 19.84 15.64
C ALA A 98 -0.37 19.30 16.94
N ALA A 99 0.06 20.20 17.84
CA ALA A 99 0.60 19.80 19.14
C ALA A 99 -0.44 19.07 20.01
N ASP A 100 -1.69 19.56 20.04
CA ASP A 100 -2.80 18.92 20.76
C ASP A 100 -3.10 17.52 20.20
N ILE A 101 -3.12 17.37 18.87
CA ILE A 101 -3.34 16.07 18.21
C ILE A 101 -2.17 15.12 18.51
N LEU A 102 -0.93 15.56 18.34
CA LEU A 102 0.24 14.71 18.60
C LEU A 102 0.28 14.26 20.07
N ASP A 103 -0.08 15.14 21.02
CA ASP A 103 -0.23 14.78 22.43
C ASP A 103 -1.32 13.71 22.65
N ALA A 104 -2.48 13.87 21.99
CA ALA A 104 -3.57 12.89 22.06
C ALA A 104 -3.17 11.54 21.44
N VAL A 105 -2.46 11.54 20.31
CA VAL A 105 -1.93 10.33 19.66
C VAL A 105 -0.92 9.62 20.55
N LEU A 106 0.05 10.33 21.13
CA LEU A 106 1.07 9.76 22.00
C LEU A 106 0.48 9.09 23.26
N LYS A 107 -0.63 9.59 23.78
CA LYS A 107 -1.37 8.99 24.89
C LYS A 107 -1.99 7.63 24.54
N GLN A 108 -2.15 7.31 23.25
CA GLN A 108 -2.70 6.04 22.81
C GLN A 108 -1.65 4.93 22.66
N GLN A 109 -0.37 5.23 22.85
CA GLN A 109 0.68 4.21 22.79
C GLN A 109 0.62 3.26 24.00
N TYR A 110 0.73 1.96 23.73
CA TYR A 110 0.89 0.96 24.77
C TYR A 110 2.32 0.98 25.32
N VAL A 111 2.46 1.32 26.59
CA VAL A 111 3.76 1.58 27.24
C VAL A 111 4.19 0.53 28.26
N THR A 112 3.39 -0.51 28.48
CA THR A 112 3.71 -1.59 29.42
C THR A 112 4.72 -2.54 28.78
N PRO A 113 5.96 -2.67 29.33
CA PRO A 113 6.96 -3.56 28.76
C PRO A 113 6.59 -5.05 28.92
N GLY A 114 7.16 -5.91 28.06
CA GLY A 114 7.03 -7.37 28.18
C GLY A 114 5.78 -7.97 27.59
N VAL A 115 4.91 -7.16 26.97
CA VAL A 115 3.73 -7.62 26.24
C VAL A 115 3.93 -7.48 24.73
N LYS A 116 3.26 -8.33 23.93
CA LYS A 116 3.40 -8.32 22.46
C LYS A 116 2.99 -6.99 21.81
N TRP A 117 2.06 -6.26 22.42
CA TRP A 117 1.57 -4.97 21.92
C TRP A 117 2.35 -3.77 22.46
N TYR A 118 3.46 -3.98 23.17
CA TYR A 118 4.33 -2.90 23.63
C TYR A 118 4.82 -2.04 22.46
N GLY A 119 4.67 -0.72 22.59
CA GLY A 119 5.12 0.26 21.59
C GLY A 119 4.17 0.46 20.40
N THR A 120 3.11 -0.37 20.20
CA THR A 120 2.06 -0.04 19.24
C THR A 120 1.00 0.88 19.87
N TYR A 121 -0.02 1.23 19.09
CA TYR A 121 -1.02 2.20 19.51
C TYR A 121 -2.42 1.59 19.47
N ARG A 122 -3.32 2.08 20.31
CA ARG A 122 -4.76 1.85 20.12
C ARG A 122 -5.19 2.44 18.79
N ARG A 123 -6.08 1.74 18.10
CA ARG A 123 -6.64 2.21 16.82
C ARG A 123 -7.62 3.35 17.04
N THR A 124 -8.30 3.30 18.17
CA THR A 124 -9.21 4.33 18.67
C THR A 124 -9.03 4.45 20.20
N PRO A 125 -9.32 5.62 20.82
CA PRO A 125 -9.19 5.78 22.27
C PRO A 125 -10.05 4.81 23.08
N GLU A 126 -11.15 4.35 22.48
CA GLU A 126 -12.13 3.45 23.12
C GLU A 126 -11.71 1.97 23.05
N GLU A 127 -10.63 1.67 22.33
CA GLU A 127 -10.13 0.30 22.21
C GLU A 127 -9.66 -0.20 23.59
N PRO A 128 -10.19 -1.33 24.09
CA PRO A 128 -9.80 -1.86 25.38
C PRO A 128 -8.34 -2.34 25.34
N ASP A 129 -7.69 -2.34 26.50
CA ASP A 129 -6.36 -2.93 26.61
C ASP A 129 -6.42 -4.42 26.28
N PRO A 130 -5.50 -4.91 25.45
CA PRO A 130 -5.41 -6.33 25.18
C PRO A 130 -5.13 -7.14 26.45
N THR A 131 -5.79 -8.27 26.62
CA THR A 131 -5.64 -9.13 27.79
C THR A 131 -5.33 -10.56 27.38
N GLY A 132 -4.62 -11.30 28.23
CA GLY A 132 -4.28 -12.70 28.00
C GLY A 132 -3.36 -12.89 26.80
N ASN A 133 -3.79 -13.67 25.81
CA ASN A 133 -3.07 -13.90 24.55
C ASN A 133 -3.89 -13.36 23.37
N PRO A 134 -3.90 -12.05 23.14
CA PRO A 134 -4.73 -11.42 22.11
C PRO A 134 -4.29 -11.85 20.71
N VAL A 135 -5.27 -12.00 19.83
CA VAL A 135 -5.03 -12.31 18.42
C VAL A 135 -4.60 -11.04 17.69
N MET A 136 -3.47 -11.10 17.01
CA MET A 136 -2.94 -10.02 16.18
C MET A 136 -3.99 -9.54 15.18
N TRP A 137 -4.04 -8.25 14.89
CA TRP A 137 -5.01 -7.51 14.07
C TRP A 137 -6.47 -7.52 14.59
N ARG A 138 -6.81 -8.38 15.57
CA ARG A 138 -8.10 -8.32 16.27
C ARG A 138 -7.99 -7.59 17.60
N GLY A 139 -7.11 -8.08 18.48
CA GLY A 139 -6.89 -7.51 19.80
C GLY A 139 -5.94 -6.30 19.84
N TYR A 140 -5.06 -6.18 18.87
CA TYR A 140 -4.14 -5.06 18.64
C TYR A 140 -3.61 -5.11 17.22
N ASP A 141 -3.11 -3.97 16.70
CA ASP A 141 -2.44 -3.90 15.41
C ASP A 141 -0.97 -3.48 15.62
N PRO A 142 0.01 -4.40 15.43
CA PRO A 142 1.42 -4.07 15.64
C PRO A 142 1.98 -3.12 14.57
N ASN A 143 1.36 -3.03 13.39
CA ASN A 143 1.84 -2.20 12.28
C ASN A 143 1.73 -0.70 12.56
N TRP A 144 0.90 -0.31 13.52
CA TRP A 144 0.74 1.10 13.89
C TRP A 144 1.98 1.69 14.55
N ARG A 145 2.90 0.85 15.08
CA ARG A 145 4.27 1.25 15.45
C ARG A 145 4.94 2.00 14.32
N HIS A 146 4.80 1.48 13.10
CA HIS A 146 5.52 1.98 11.92
C HIS A 146 4.80 3.15 11.26
N PHE A 147 3.50 3.05 11.05
CA PHE A 147 2.72 4.13 10.43
C PHE A 147 2.78 5.42 11.25
N ILE A 148 2.56 5.35 12.56
CA ILE A 148 2.63 6.52 13.43
C ILE A 148 4.09 6.92 13.65
N GLY A 149 4.98 5.98 13.92
CA GLY A 149 6.40 6.25 14.15
C GLY A 149 7.07 6.99 13.01
N THR A 150 6.82 6.59 11.75
CA THR A 150 7.38 7.27 10.58
C THR A 150 6.82 8.69 10.40
N THR A 151 5.55 8.90 10.74
CA THR A 151 4.96 10.26 10.76
C THR A 151 5.61 11.12 11.83
N LEU A 152 5.80 10.59 13.05
CA LEU A 152 6.52 11.31 14.12
C LEU A 152 7.95 11.65 13.70
N ALA A 153 8.66 10.72 13.05
CA ALA A 153 10.01 10.97 12.53
C ALA A 153 10.01 12.09 11.47
N MET A 154 9.04 12.11 10.55
CA MET A 154 8.90 13.19 9.57
C MET A 154 8.64 14.56 10.24
N VAL A 155 7.80 14.61 11.27
CA VAL A 155 7.59 15.85 12.06
C VAL A 155 8.90 16.33 12.70
N LEU A 156 9.66 15.41 13.30
CA LEU A 156 10.95 15.73 13.95
C LEU A 156 12.02 16.18 12.96
N ILE A 157 12.00 15.68 11.73
CA ILE A 157 12.94 16.07 10.66
C ILE A 157 12.54 17.42 10.06
N GLU A 158 11.28 17.57 9.65
CA GLU A 158 10.84 18.70 8.82
C GLU A 158 10.44 19.93 9.64
N TYR A 159 9.92 19.75 10.84
CA TYR A 159 9.29 20.81 11.64
C TYR A 159 9.76 20.87 13.11
N PRO A 160 11.06 20.67 13.41
CA PRO A 160 11.55 20.68 14.80
C PRO A 160 11.33 22.03 15.50
N ASP A 161 11.28 23.13 14.75
CA ASP A 161 11.04 24.50 15.22
C ASP A 161 9.53 24.82 15.43
N ARG A 162 8.62 23.95 15.02
CA ARG A 162 7.17 24.14 15.12
C ARG A 162 6.51 23.35 16.27
N ILE A 163 7.30 22.59 17.01
CA ILE A 163 6.87 21.79 18.17
C ILE A 163 7.72 22.14 19.39
N SER A 164 7.17 21.90 20.60
CA SER A 164 7.94 22.15 21.82
C SER A 164 9.03 21.08 22.05
N PRO A 165 10.13 21.42 22.75
CA PRO A 165 11.16 20.44 23.10
C PRO A 165 10.62 19.24 23.89
N GLU A 166 9.64 19.45 24.77
CA GLU A 166 8.99 18.39 25.55
C GLU A 166 8.21 17.43 24.66
N LEU A 167 7.46 17.97 23.69
CA LEU A 167 6.73 17.15 22.71
C LEU A 167 7.70 16.36 21.83
N ALA A 168 8.76 17.02 21.33
CA ALA A 168 9.80 16.35 20.55
C ALA A 168 10.45 15.19 21.33
N LYS A 169 10.82 15.41 22.59
CA LYS A 169 11.37 14.36 23.46
C LYS A 169 10.43 13.16 23.57
N ARG A 170 9.15 13.40 23.82
CA ARG A 170 8.15 12.33 23.94
C ARG A 170 7.95 11.55 22.62
N MET A 171 8.08 12.23 21.48
CA MET A 171 8.02 11.61 20.16
C MET A 171 9.23 10.68 19.92
N TYR A 172 10.45 11.09 20.27
CA TYR A 172 11.63 10.22 20.23
C TYR A 172 11.44 8.99 21.12
N GLU A 173 11.04 9.17 22.38
CA GLU A 173 10.75 8.07 23.31
C GLU A 173 9.66 7.11 22.77
N ALA A 174 8.68 7.63 22.04
CA ALA A 174 7.63 6.82 21.43
C ALA A 174 8.15 6.00 20.23
N ILE A 175 9.05 6.56 19.45
CA ILE A 175 9.73 5.87 18.36
C ILE A 175 10.62 4.74 18.92
N ASP A 176 11.40 5.01 19.96
CA ASP A 176 12.26 4.01 20.61
C ASP A 176 11.45 2.83 21.15
N ARG A 177 10.31 3.12 21.79
CA ARG A 177 9.37 2.07 22.23
C ARG A 177 8.80 1.26 21.08
N ALA A 178 8.51 1.89 19.95
CA ALA A 178 7.99 1.19 18.76
C ALA A 178 9.04 0.22 18.19
N ILE A 179 10.30 0.65 18.08
CA ILE A 179 11.41 -0.19 17.62
C ILE A 179 11.70 -1.32 18.60
N ASP A 180 11.84 -1.01 19.88
CA ASP A 180 12.09 -2.00 20.93
C ASP A 180 10.95 -3.05 21.01
N GLY A 181 9.70 -2.61 20.84
CA GLY A 181 8.53 -3.49 20.80
C GLY A 181 8.54 -4.42 19.59
N GLU A 182 8.89 -3.94 18.40
CA GLU A 182 8.98 -4.77 17.21
C GLU A 182 10.14 -5.77 17.29
N MET A 183 11.30 -5.33 17.77
CA MET A 183 12.46 -6.20 17.98
C MET A 183 12.17 -7.34 18.95
N LYS A 184 11.50 -7.04 20.06
CA LYS A 184 11.14 -8.03 21.11
C LYS A 184 10.05 -8.99 20.65
N GLU A 185 9.09 -8.53 19.84
CA GLU A 185 8.06 -9.39 19.26
C GLU A 185 8.66 -10.32 18.21
N GLY A 186 9.64 -9.85 17.43
CA GLY A 186 10.40 -10.63 16.45
C GLY A 186 9.57 -11.27 15.33
N ARG A 187 8.40 -10.69 15.02
CA ARG A 187 7.45 -11.25 14.05
C ARG A 187 7.70 -10.82 12.61
N LEU A 188 8.37 -9.66 12.46
CA LEU A 188 8.48 -9.03 11.14
C LEU A 188 9.53 -9.72 10.29
N LEU A 189 9.17 -9.99 9.04
CA LEU A 189 10.06 -10.54 8.03
C LEU A 189 10.33 -9.48 6.95
N PRO A 190 11.51 -9.48 6.33
CA PRO A 190 11.84 -8.58 5.21
C PRO A 190 10.90 -8.71 4.01
N SER A 191 10.20 -9.84 3.88
CA SER A 191 9.20 -10.10 2.82
C SER A 191 7.85 -9.41 3.05
N TYR A 192 7.56 -8.90 4.24
CA TYR A 192 6.35 -8.11 4.50
C TYR A 192 6.61 -6.65 4.10
N SER A 193 6.57 -6.38 2.79
CA SER A 193 7.22 -5.26 2.11
C SER A 193 6.93 -3.90 2.73
N ASN A 194 5.67 -3.48 2.80
CA ASN A 194 5.31 -2.14 3.25
C ASN A 194 5.74 -1.85 4.71
N ILE A 195 5.57 -2.83 5.60
CA ILE A 195 5.98 -2.69 7.01
C ILE A 195 7.49 -2.80 7.14
N ALA A 196 8.13 -3.69 6.38
CA ALA A 196 9.58 -3.86 6.42
C ALA A 196 10.34 -2.60 5.97
N LEU A 197 9.81 -1.87 4.98
CA LEU A 197 10.35 -0.59 4.51
C LEU A 197 10.23 0.50 5.57
N MET A 198 9.04 0.68 6.15
CA MET A 198 8.82 1.66 7.21
C MET A 198 9.65 1.35 8.47
N TYR A 199 9.73 0.07 8.85
CA TYR A 199 10.55 -0.37 9.97
C TYR A 199 12.03 -0.07 9.75
N GLY A 200 12.55 -0.41 8.57
CA GLY A 200 13.95 -0.15 8.21
C GLY A 200 14.32 1.33 8.33
N PHE A 201 13.46 2.22 7.82
CA PHE A 201 13.64 3.66 7.98
C PHE A 201 13.59 4.10 9.45
N LEU A 202 12.55 3.68 10.17
CA LEU A 202 12.34 4.11 11.55
C LEU A 202 13.47 3.65 12.46
N TRP A 203 13.98 2.44 12.24
CA TRP A 203 15.11 1.89 12.98
C TRP A 203 16.41 2.63 12.67
N ASP A 204 16.67 2.95 11.39
CA ASP A 204 17.82 3.76 10.97
C ASP A 204 17.79 5.16 11.59
N PHE A 205 16.62 5.81 11.59
CA PHE A 205 16.39 7.12 12.20
C PHE A 205 16.67 7.11 13.71
N ALA A 206 16.08 6.18 14.46
CA ALA A 206 16.29 6.04 15.90
C ALA A 206 17.75 5.73 16.22
N ALA A 207 18.36 4.81 15.49
CA ALA A 207 19.77 4.42 15.67
C ALA A 207 20.76 5.58 15.51
N VAL A 208 20.47 6.51 14.60
CA VAL A 208 21.28 7.73 14.41
C VAL A 208 21.05 8.73 15.52
N HIS A 209 19.78 8.99 15.88
CA HIS A 209 19.43 9.91 16.97
C HIS A 209 20.07 9.49 18.31
N ASP A 210 19.96 8.22 18.66
CA ASP A 210 20.50 7.67 19.92
C ASP A 210 21.99 7.38 19.90
N LYS A 211 22.63 7.58 18.75
CA LYS A 211 24.04 7.19 18.50
C LYS A 211 24.30 5.72 18.83
N ASN A 212 23.31 4.87 18.61
CA ASN A 212 23.35 3.43 18.90
C ASN A 212 24.00 2.68 17.74
N THR A 213 25.29 2.39 17.85
CA THR A 213 26.08 1.75 16.81
C THR A 213 25.64 0.32 16.49
N ASP A 214 25.06 -0.40 17.42
CA ASP A 214 24.55 -1.74 17.19
C ASP A 214 23.23 -1.71 16.42
N TRP A 215 22.34 -0.79 16.74
CA TRP A 215 21.15 -0.55 15.94
C TRP A 215 21.48 -0.07 14.53
N GLN A 216 22.49 0.79 14.34
CA GLN A 216 22.95 1.20 13.01
C GLN A 216 23.41 0.01 12.14
N LYS A 217 24.15 -0.95 12.74
CA LYS A 217 24.56 -2.15 12.02
C LYS A 217 23.38 -3.05 11.67
N GLN A 218 22.44 -3.21 12.60
CA GLN A 218 21.27 -4.08 12.44
C GLN A 218 20.29 -3.50 11.42
N SER A 219 19.99 -2.19 11.49
CA SER A 219 19.11 -1.51 10.51
C SER A 219 19.70 -1.54 9.10
N ALA A 220 21.02 -1.38 8.96
CA ALA A 220 21.71 -1.52 7.68
C ALA A 220 21.61 -2.96 7.13
N ALA A 221 21.80 -3.98 7.97
CA ALA A 221 21.63 -5.38 7.58
C ALA A 221 20.18 -5.70 7.19
N TRP A 222 19.21 -5.13 7.90
CA TRP A 222 17.79 -5.23 7.56
C TRP A 222 17.51 -4.64 6.18
N THR A 223 17.98 -3.42 5.92
CA THR A 223 17.84 -2.75 4.62
C THR A 223 18.40 -3.60 3.48
N GLU A 224 19.60 -4.16 3.64
CA GLU A 224 20.19 -5.06 2.64
C GLU A 224 19.39 -6.36 2.46
N SER A 225 18.76 -6.87 3.51
CA SER A 225 17.91 -8.07 3.43
C SER A 225 16.63 -7.79 2.62
N VAL A 226 15.95 -6.65 2.85
CA VAL A 226 14.80 -6.23 2.07
C VAL A 226 15.17 -6.01 0.60
N TYR A 227 16.27 -5.28 0.37
CA TYR A 227 16.79 -5.05 -0.98
C TYR A 227 17.14 -6.34 -1.72
N GLY A 228 17.84 -7.26 -1.07
CA GLY A 228 18.24 -8.54 -1.67
C GLY A 228 17.03 -9.41 -2.06
N LEU A 229 15.96 -9.42 -1.25
CA LEU A 229 14.73 -10.11 -1.61
C LEU A 229 14.04 -9.47 -2.82
N PHE A 230 13.89 -8.15 -2.82
CA PHE A 230 13.31 -7.42 -3.94
C PHE A 230 14.09 -7.65 -5.23
N LYS A 231 15.43 -7.50 -5.19
CA LYS A 231 16.30 -7.59 -6.37
C LYS A 231 16.33 -8.97 -7.01
N LYS A 232 15.91 -10.01 -6.32
CA LYS A 232 15.89 -11.37 -6.89
C LYS A 232 14.96 -11.45 -8.12
N TYR A 233 13.85 -10.68 -8.10
CA TYR A 233 12.86 -10.65 -9.17
C TYR A 233 12.40 -9.22 -9.54
N ASP A 234 13.00 -8.18 -8.96
CA ASP A 234 12.55 -6.79 -9.03
C ASP A 234 11.05 -6.67 -8.67
N ALA A 235 10.61 -7.38 -7.64
CA ALA A 235 9.22 -7.48 -7.21
C ALA A 235 9.11 -7.60 -5.69
N PHE A 236 8.02 -7.06 -5.13
CA PHE A 236 7.62 -7.31 -3.75
C PHE A 236 6.73 -8.55 -3.64
N PHE A 237 6.69 -9.16 -2.46
CA PHE A 237 5.84 -10.31 -2.19
C PHE A 237 4.34 -9.97 -2.18
N GLU A 238 3.97 -8.76 -1.76
CA GLU A 238 2.60 -8.22 -1.89
C GLU A 238 2.45 -7.56 -3.26
N TYR A 239 2.56 -8.38 -4.32
CA TYR A 239 2.69 -7.92 -5.69
C TYR A 239 1.44 -7.19 -6.19
N ASN A 240 1.68 -6.13 -6.97
CA ASN A 240 0.68 -5.35 -7.71
C ASN A 240 -0.54 -4.93 -6.86
N SER A 241 -0.28 -4.52 -5.62
CA SER A 241 -1.32 -4.08 -4.69
C SER A 241 -1.60 -2.59 -4.85
N PRO A 242 -2.79 -2.16 -5.29
CA PRO A 242 -3.11 -0.74 -5.44
C PRO A 242 -2.99 0.08 -4.15
N THR A 243 -3.21 -0.54 -3.01
CA THR A 243 -3.03 0.10 -1.70
C THR A 243 -1.58 -0.01 -1.22
N TYR A 244 -1.06 -1.25 -1.15
CA TYR A 244 0.23 -1.48 -0.46
C TYR A 244 1.43 -1.06 -1.29
N TYR A 245 1.38 -1.09 -2.61
CA TYR A 245 2.41 -0.45 -3.45
C TYR A 245 2.51 1.05 -3.18
N GLY A 246 1.39 1.71 -2.84
CA GLY A 246 1.42 3.10 -2.40
C GLY A 246 2.13 3.30 -1.06
N VAL A 247 2.01 2.34 -0.12
CA VAL A 247 2.76 2.34 1.14
C VAL A 247 4.21 1.94 0.92
N ASP A 248 4.51 1.03 -0.01
CA ASP A 248 5.89 0.70 -0.41
C ASP A 248 6.60 1.93 -0.99
N LEU A 249 5.94 2.67 -1.89
CA LEU A 249 6.45 3.95 -2.41
C LEU A 249 6.75 4.95 -1.28
N TYR A 250 5.87 5.03 -0.27
CA TYR A 250 6.11 5.86 0.92
C TYR A 250 7.37 5.43 1.67
N GLY A 251 7.51 4.15 1.99
CA GLY A 251 8.69 3.62 2.68
C GLY A 251 9.98 3.84 1.87
N LEU A 252 9.93 3.64 0.54
CA LEU A 252 11.05 3.87 -0.36
C LEU A 252 11.42 5.35 -0.47
N ALA A 253 10.43 6.25 -0.49
CA ALA A 253 10.66 7.69 -0.47
C ALA A 253 11.30 8.16 0.84
N LEU A 254 10.94 7.56 1.99
CA LEU A 254 11.62 7.80 3.26
C LEU A 254 13.10 7.36 3.20
N TRP A 255 13.39 6.18 2.63
CA TRP A 255 14.77 5.73 2.45
C TRP A 255 15.56 6.65 1.51
N ARG A 256 14.95 7.06 0.39
CA ARG A 256 15.54 7.95 -0.61
C ARG A 256 15.93 9.31 -0.04
N ASP A 257 15.04 9.92 0.74
CA ASP A 257 15.21 11.31 1.18
C ASP A 257 15.84 11.42 2.58
N TYR A 258 15.56 10.48 3.47
CA TYR A 258 15.95 10.54 4.88
C TYR A 258 16.83 9.38 5.36
N GLY A 259 17.19 8.45 4.49
CA GLY A 259 18.14 7.39 4.85
C GLY A 259 19.47 7.99 5.32
N SER A 260 20.01 7.51 6.43
CA SER A 260 21.20 8.08 7.09
C SER A 260 22.50 7.91 6.30
N THR A 261 22.51 7.00 5.34
CA THR A 261 23.69 6.73 4.51
C THR A 261 23.35 6.82 3.03
N LYS A 262 24.37 7.15 2.21
CA LYS A 262 24.22 7.17 0.75
C LYS A 262 23.76 5.79 0.20
N ARG A 263 24.13 4.69 0.86
CA ARG A 263 23.70 3.35 0.46
C ARG A 263 22.18 3.18 0.59
N ILE A 264 21.59 3.55 1.72
CA ILE A 264 20.14 3.49 1.96
C ILE A 264 19.40 4.35 0.95
N GLN A 265 19.86 5.61 0.74
CA GLN A 265 19.28 6.54 -0.23
C GLN A 265 19.31 5.98 -1.66
N THR A 266 20.42 5.33 -2.06
CA THR A 266 20.57 4.73 -3.39
C THR A 266 19.61 3.54 -3.55
N ILE A 267 19.50 2.67 -2.56
CA ILE A 267 18.56 1.54 -2.55
C ILE A 267 17.12 2.05 -2.69
N GLY A 268 16.72 3.03 -1.86
CA GLY A 268 15.37 3.61 -1.91
C GLY A 268 15.05 4.17 -3.30
N THR A 269 15.99 4.92 -3.90
CA THR A 269 15.83 5.51 -5.24
C THR A 269 15.70 4.44 -6.33
N GLU A 270 16.52 3.40 -6.28
CA GLU A 270 16.52 2.31 -7.28
C GLU A 270 15.21 1.52 -7.22
N MET A 271 14.84 1.07 -6.02
CA MET A 271 13.61 0.28 -5.83
C MET A 271 12.36 1.08 -6.19
N GLU A 272 12.29 2.36 -5.80
CA GLU A 272 11.18 3.26 -6.16
C GLU A 272 11.04 3.40 -7.69
N SER A 273 12.16 3.58 -8.39
CA SER A 273 12.16 3.68 -9.86
C SER A 273 11.64 2.41 -10.53
N ILE A 274 12.05 1.23 -10.05
CA ILE A 274 11.59 -0.07 -10.57
C ILE A 274 10.10 -0.25 -10.28
N LEU A 275 9.64 0.07 -9.07
CA LEU A 275 8.24 -0.05 -8.68
C LEU A 275 7.32 0.85 -9.52
N TRP A 276 7.74 2.09 -9.80
CA TRP A 276 6.98 2.98 -10.70
C TRP A 276 6.88 2.45 -12.12
N LYS A 277 7.93 1.83 -12.67
CA LYS A 277 7.89 1.19 -13.99
C LYS A 277 6.95 0.00 -14.02
N ASP A 278 6.90 -0.77 -12.94
CA ASP A 278 5.98 -1.89 -12.79
C ASP A 278 4.52 -1.39 -12.76
N ILE A 279 4.20 -0.42 -11.88
CA ILE A 279 2.88 0.22 -11.80
C ILE A 279 2.45 0.77 -13.17
N ALA A 280 3.33 1.50 -13.86
CA ALA A 280 3.03 2.09 -15.16
C ALA A 280 2.73 1.04 -16.24
N SER A 281 3.32 -0.15 -16.14
CA SER A 281 3.09 -1.25 -17.08
C SER A 281 1.70 -1.86 -16.93
N TYR A 282 1.17 -1.92 -15.71
CA TYR A 282 -0.17 -2.43 -15.42
C TYR A 282 -1.27 -1.36 -15.55
N TYR A 283 -0.89 -0.08 -15.59
CA TYR A 283 -1.87 1.01 -15.66
C TYR A 283 -2.41 1.23 -17.07
N ASN A 284 -3.74 1.22 -17.19
CA ASN A 284 -4.42 1.63 -18.43
C ASN A 284 -5.01 3.03 -18.25
N PRO A 285 -4.46 4.08 -18.90
CA PRO A 285 -4.95 5.45 -18.76
C PRO A 285 -6.35 5.69 -19.36
N ARG A 286 -6.83 4.82 -20.23
CA ARG A 286 -8.18 4.89 -20.79
C ARG A 286 -9.22 4.36 -19.82
N LEU A 287 -8.90 3.28 -19.09
CA LEU A 287 -9.75 2.72 -18.04
C LEU A 287 -9.51 3.39 -16.68
N ARG A 288 -8.42 4.16 -16.55
CA ARG A 288 -8.01 4.78 -15.28
C ARG A 288 -7.88 3.74 -14.15
N ASN A 289 -7.39 2.57 -14.49
CA ASN A 289 -7.22 1.46 -13.57
C ASN A 289 -5.89 0.75 -13.78
N VAL A 290 -5.38 0.18 -12.72
CA VAL A 290 -4.26 -0.76 -12.74
C VAL A 290 -4.87 -2.15 -12.91
N SER A 291 -4.38 -2.94 -13.89
CA SER A 291 -4.83 -4.33 -14.08
C SER A 291 -4.38 -5.23 -12.93
N GLY A 292 -5.19 -6.22 -12.56
CA GLY A 292 -4.69 -7.34 -11.74
C GLY A 292 -3.75 -8.28 -12.53
N PRO A 293 -3.30 -9.40 -11.92
CA PRO A 293 -3.77 -9.90 -10.62
C PRO A 293 -3.30 -9.03 -9.45
N TYR A 294 -3.96 -9.14 -8.30
CA TYR A 294 -3.59 -8.43 -7.09
C TYR A 294 -3.33 -9.38 -5.93
N ASP A 295 -2.16 -9.29 -5.32
CA ASP A 295 -1.91 -10.03 -4.07
C ASP A 295 -2.74 -9.49 -2.91
N ARG A 296 -2.98 -8.16 -2.90
CA ARG A 296 -3.87 -7.52 -1.94
C ARG A 296 -4.56 -6.31 -2.56
N SER A 297 -5.89 -6.35 -2.63
CA SER A 297 -6.68 -5.19 -3.00
C SER A 297 -7.96 -5.13 -2.17
N TYR A 298 -8.43 -3.91 -1.89
CA TYR A 298 -9.71 -3.66 -1.23
C TYR A 298 -10.85 -3.51 -2.23
N GLY A 299 -10.56 -3.16 -3.48
CA GLY A 299 -11.53 -3.01 -4.55
C GLY A 299 -10.95 -3.32 -5.92
N MET A 300 -11.82 -3.46 -6.90
CA MET A 300 -11.46 -3.77 -8.28
C MET A 300 -11.42 -2.53 -9.18
N ASP A 301 -12.09 -1.46 -8.80
CA ASP A 301 -12.20 -0.23 -9.56
C ASP A 301 -11.64 0.95 -8.75
N GLN A 302 -10.50 1.50 -9.18
CA GLN A 302 -9.86 2.64 -8.52
C GLN A 302 -10.56 3.98 -8.79
N GLU A 303 -11.60 4.02 -9.60
CA GLU A 303 -12.52 5.15 -9.70
C GLU A 303 -13.62 5.11 -8.64
N SER A 304 -13.77 4.00 -7.90
CA SER A 304 -14.83 3.79 -6.88
C SER A 304 -14.30 3.78 -5.45
N TYR A 305 -13.02 3.47 -5.23
CA TYR A 305 -12.39 3.53 -3.91
C TYR A 305 -11.04 4.23 -3.96
N VAL A 306 -10.61 4.82 -2.84
CA VAL A 306 -9.29 5.45 -2.75
C VAL A 306 -8.21 4.38 -2.59
N SER A 307 -7.31 4.27 -3.58
CA SER A 307 -6.08 3.50 -3.45
C SER A 307 -4.90 4.44 -3.20
N ILE A 308 -3.93 4.06 -2.39
CA ILE A 308 -2.77 4.93 -2.09
C ILE A 308 -1.89 5.12 -3.34
N VAL A 309 -1.83 4.15 -4.27
CA VAL A 309 -1.20 4.34 -5.59
C VAL A 309 -1.93 5.44 -6.37
N GLY A 310 -3.27 5.45 -6.35
CA GLY A 310 -4.07 6.52 -6.95
C GLY A 310 -3.79 7.90 -6.34
N VAL A 311 -3.62 7.95 -5.01
CA VAL A 311 -3.23 9.20 -4.30
C VAL A 311 -1.87 9.69 -4.79
N TRP A 312 -0.84 8.82 -4.90
CA TRP A 312 0.45 9.16 -5.49
C TRP A 312 0.33 9.66 -6.94
N MET A 313 -0.41 8.94 -7.78
CA MET A 313 -0.59 9.31 -9.18
C MET A 313 -1.28 10.67 -9.32
N ARG A 314 -2.25 10.99 -8.44
CA ARG A 314 -2.99 12.26 -8.46
C ARG A 314 -2.09 13.48 -8.16
N THR A 315 -0.95 13.31 -7.49
CA THR A 315 0.00 14.42 -7.27
C THR A 315 0.69 14.89 -8.56
N VAL A 316 0.78 14.02 -9.57
CA VAL A 316 1.52 14.30 -10.82
C VAL A 316 0.66 14.20 -12.09
N LEU A 317 -0.47 13.51 -12.04
CA LEU A 317 -1.43 13.39 -13.14
C LEU A 317 -2.64 14.30 -12.89
N ASP A 318 -3.19 14.82 -13.98
CA ASP A 318 -4.48 15.53 -13.94
C ASP A 318 -5.58 14.62 -13.38
N ALA A 319 -6.54 15.18 -12.64
CA ALA A 319 -7.67 14.46 -12.05
C ALA A 319 -8.49 13.65 -13.07
N LYS A 320 -8.46 14.03 -14.37
CA LYS A 320 -9.12 13.29 -15.45
C LYS A 320 -8.40 12.01 -15.84
N ILE A 321 -7.13 11.87 -15.47
CA ILE A 321 -6.29 10.72 -15.82
C ILE A 321 -5.97 9.88 -14.59
N ALA A 322 -5.79 10.51 -13.42
CA ALA A 322 -5.45 9.80 -12.19
C ALA A 322 -6.57 8.84 -11.76
N PRO A 323 -6.24 7.62 -11.32
CA PRO A 323 -7.21 6.62 -10.87
C PRO A 323 -7.61 6.92 -9.41
N LEU A 324 -8.35 8.00 -9.18
CA LEU A 324 -8.81 8.42 -7.88
C LEU A 324 -10.26 8.88 -7.98
N PRO A 325 -11.17 8.36 -7.12
CA PRO A 325 -12.55 8.83 -7.06
C PRO A 325 -12.63 10.23 -6.46
N PRO A 326 -13.80 10.90 -6.54
CA PRO A 326 -14.04 12.13 -5.80
C PRO A 326 -13.82 11.93 -4.30
N ILE A 327 -13.12 12.89 -3.66
CA ILE A 327 -12.82 12.84 -2.23
C ILE A 327 -14.04 13.33 -1.46
N ALA A 328 -14.79 12.39 -0.89
CA ALA A 328 -15.96 12.64 -0.07
C ALA A 328 -16.01 11.63 1.10
N ALA A 329 -16.60 12.02 2.22
CA ALA A 329 -16.69 11.17 3.40
C ALA A 329 -17.42 9.82 3.17
N SER A 330 -18.23 9.73 2.10
CA SER A 330 -18.91 8.49 1.68
C SER A 330 -18.10 7.61 0.74
N THR A 331 -16.96 8.09 0.23
CA THR A 331 -16.10 7.31 -0.68
C THR A 331 -15.39 6.22 0.10
N ASP A 332 -15.37 5.03 -0.46
CA ASP A 332 -14.71 3.88 0.17
C ASP A 332 -13.19 4.12 0.29
N HIS A 333 -12.62 3.77 1.42
CA HIS A 333 -11.21 4.01 1.76
C HIS A 333 -10.75 5.47 1.69
N VAL A 334 -11.67 6.45 1.77
CA VAL A 334 -11.31 7.87 1.66
C VAL A 334 -10.26 8.33 2.70
N ALA A 335 -10.15 7.64 3.82
CA ALA A 335 -9.13 7.92 4.83
C ALA A 335 -7.68 7.77 4.29
N ASP A 336 -7.49 7.04 3.21
CA ASP A 336 -6.18 6.87 2.59
C ASP A 336 -5.70 8.16 1.89
N VAL A 337 -6.60 9.13 1.60
CA VAL A 337 -6.22 10.45 1.08
C VAL A 337 -5.39 11.26 2.08
N TRP A 338 -5.50 10.96 3.37
CA TRP A 338 -4.72 11.62 4.43
C TRP A 338 -3.23 11.31 4.39
N PHE A 339 -2.78 10.45 3.47
CA PHE A 339 -1.38 10.38 3.06
C PHE A 339 -0.89 11.62 2.29
N ALA A 340 -1.78 12.47 1.78
CA ALA A 340 -1.40 13.63 0.95
C ALA A 340 -0.33 14.54 1.59
N PRO A 341 -0.31 14.85 2.90
CA PRO A 341 0.78 15.61 3.52
C PRO A 341 2.16 14.94 3.37
N HIS A 342 2.23 13.60 3.54
CA HIS A 342 3.48 12.85 3.39
C HIS A 342 3.98 12.93 1.95
N LEU A 343 3.07 12.75 0.99
CA LEU A 343 3.37 12.81 -0.44
C LEU A 343 3.80 14.22 -0.86
N ALA A 344 3.16 15.25 -0.32
CA ALA A 344 3.53 16.64 -0.58
C ALA A 344 4.96 16.95 -0.11
N ILE A 345 5.37 16.40 1.04
CA ILE A 345 6.72 16.57 1.57
C ILE A 345 7.74 15.76 0.75
N LEU A 346 7.48 14.46 0.54
CA LEU A 346 8.42 13.56 -0.12
C LEU A 346 8.52 13.78 -1.63
N GLY A 347 7.44 14.21 -2.27
CA GLY A 347 7.34 14.40 -3.70
C GLY A 347 7.40 13.09 -4.50
N THR A 348 6.61 13.02 -5.54
CA THR A 348 6.48 11.85 -6.42
C THR A 348 7.59 11.88 -7.48
N ARG A 349 8.35 10.80 -7.63
CA ARG A 349 9.47 10.69 -8.58
C ARG A 349 9.28 9.53 -9.54
N ILE A 350 8.43 9.73 -10.53
CA ILE A 350 8.19 8.74 -11.59
C ILE A 350 9.27 8.87 -12.67
N PRO A 351 9.90 7.77 -13.11
CA PRO A 351 10.77 7.80 -14.29
C PRO A 351 10.04 8.34 -15.52
N PRO A 352 10.71 9.14 -16.38
CA PRO A 352 10.04 9.80 -17.53
C PRO A 352 9.33 8.82 -18.48
N ASP A 353 9.92 7.67 -18.73
CA ASP A 353 9.35 6.61 -19.57
C ASP A 353 8.08 6.00 -18.94
N ALA A 354 8.07 5.78 -17.65
CA ALA A 354 6.90 5.31 -16.89
C ALA A 354 5.79 6.39 -16.86
N PHE A 355 6.17 7.65 -16.67
CA PHE A 355 5.22 8.77 -16.63
C PHE A 355 4.47 8.96 -17.97
N GLU A 356 5.16 8.85 -19.11
CA GLU A 356 4.51 8.95 -20.43
C GLU A 356 3.54 7.81 -20.68
N LYS A 357 3.85 6.57 -20.27
CA LYS A 357 2.92 5.42 -20.36
C LYS A 357 1.64 5.64 -19.54
N MET A 358 1.74 6.27 -18.36
CA MET A 358 0.58 6.59 -17.54
C MET A 358 -0.33 7.66 -18.16
N LYS A 359 0.18 8.49 -19.05
CA LYS A 359 -0.59 9.56 -19.71
C LYS A 359 -1.31 9.10 -20.95
N LYS A 360 -0.77 8.13 -21.68
CA LYS A 360 -1.25 7.72 -22.98
C LYS A 360 -1.15 6.21 -23.16
N PHE A 361 -2.25 5.61 -23.59
CA PHE A 361 -2.26 4.21 -24.00
C PHE A 361 -1.45 4.04 -25.30
N GLU A 362 -0.44 3.19 -25.26
CA GLU A 362 0.52 3.01 -26.38
C GLU A 362 0.18 1.82 -27.29
N GLY A 363 -0.76 0.97 -26.89
CA GLY A 363 -1.19 -0.22 -27.63
C GLY A 363 -1.33 -1.44 -26.73
N ASP A 364 -1.96 -2.47 -27.28
CA ASP A 364 -2.18 -3.73 -26.58
C ASP A 364 -0.84 -4.42 -26.30
N HIS A 365 -0.70 -4.97 -25.10
CA HIS A 365 0.54 -5.65 -24.71
C HIS A 365 0.33 -6.69 -23.62
N GLN A 366 1.20 -7.70 -23.66
CA GLN A 366 1.29 -8.77 -22.68
C GLN A 366 2.29 -8.40 -21.59
N LEU A 367 1.93 -8.68 -20.33
CA LEU A 367 2.84 -8.62 -19.18
C LEU A 367 3.11 -10.03 -18.65
N HIS A 368 4.35 -10.22 -18.23
CA HIS A 368 4.81 -11.44 -17.57
C HIS A 368 5.83 -11.05 -16.49
N LYS A 369 5.56 -11.36 -15.23
CA LYS A 369 6.40 -10.99 -14.09
C LYS A 369 6.61 -12.16 -13.14
N GLN A 370 7.85 -12.56 -12.98
CA GLN A 370 8.23 -13.44 -11.88
C GLN A 370 8.16 -12.66 -10.57
N ILE A 371 7.41 -13.18 -9.59
CA ILE A 371 7.26 -12.58 -8.26
C ILE A 371 8.17 -13.28 -7.25
N THR A 372 8.12 -14.60 -7.24
CA THR A 372 8.97 -15.49 -6.45
C THR A 372 9.37 -16.71 -7.28
N GLU A 373 10.11 -17.65 -6.71
CA GLU A 373 10.45 -18.90 -7.39
C GLU A 373 9.19 -19.65 -7.92
N ASP A 374 8.10 -19.60 -7.14
CA ASP A 374 6.86 -20.34 -7.42
C ASP A 374 5.71 -19.47 -7.93
N ARG A 375 5.87 -18.14 -8.03
CA ARG A 375 4.77 -17.24 -8.34
C ARG A 375 5.07 -16.38 -9.57
N VAL A 376 4.11 -16.36 -10.49
CA VAL A 376 4.18 -15.60 -11.74
C VAL A 376 2.88 -14.85 -11.96
N ALA A 377 2.96 -13.54 -12.15
CA ALA A 377 1.84 -12.72 -12.61
C ALA A 377 1.90 -12.54 -14.14
N THR A 378 0.76 -12.66 -14.78
CA THR A 378 0.55 -12.38 -16.21
C THR A 378 -0.63 -11.43 -16.37
N ALA A 379 -0.59 -10.52 -17.35
CA ALA A 379 -1.72 -9.68 -17.66
C ALA A 379 -1.76 -9.33 -19.16
N TRP A 380 -2.95 -9.11 -19.67
CA TRP A 380 -3.18 -8.51 -20.96
C TRP A 380 -3.78 -7.13 -20.78
N ILE A 381 -3.09 -6.14 -21.31
CA ILE A 381 -3.51 -4.74 -21.24
C ILE A 381 -3.93 -4.33 -22.65
N SER A 382 -5.23 -4.25 -22.88
CA SER A 382 -5.74 -3.76 -24.16
C SER A 382 -6.51 -2.45 -23.99
N ARG A 383 -6.92 -1.89 -25.09
CA ARG A 383 -7.52 -0.55 -25.15
C ARG A 383 -8.71 -0.37 -24.23
N ASP A 384 -9.66 -1.31 -24.25
CA ASP A 384 -10.96 -1.17 -23.58
C ASP A 384 -11.26 -2.28 -22.55
N VAL A 385 -10.34 -3.24 -22.42
CA VAL A 385 -10.39 -4.30 -21.40
C VAL A 385 -8.98 -4.62 -20.89
N ILE A 386 -8.85 -4.85 -19.60
CA ILE A 386 -7.62 -5.31 -18.95
C ILE A 386 -7.93 -6.50 -18.07
N PHE A 387 -7.05 -7.48 -18.08
CA PHE A 387 -7.24 -8.67 -17.25
C PHE A 387 -5.92 -9.33 -16.89
N GLY A 388 -5.90 -10.05 -15.78
CA GLY A 388 -4.69 -10.69 -15.31
C GLY A 388 -4.92 -11.97 -14.55
N GLY A 389 -3.86 -12.78 -14.49
CA GLY A 389 -3.80 -14.04 -13.81
C GLY A 389 -2.52 -14.21 -13.00
N GLU A 390 -2.58 -14.83 -11.81
CA GLU A 390 -1.42 -15.23 -11.03
C GLU A 390 -1.38 -16.75 -10.90
N SER A 391 -0.28 -17.34 -11.34
CA SER A 391 0.10 -18.71 -11.01
C SER A 391 0.86 -18.72 -9.68
N THR A 392 0.44 -19.57 -8.76
CA THR A 392 1.01 -19.70 -7.42
C THR A 392 1.71 -21.04 -7.20
N ASN A 393 1.85 -21.86 -8.26
CA ASN A 393 2.25 -23.25 -8.16
C ASN A 393 1.34 -24.03 -7.19
N LYS A 394 0.05 -23.69 -7.21
CA LYS A 394 -1.00 -24.27 -6.34
C LYS A 394 -0.69 -24.24 -4.84
N THR A 395 -0.04 -23.16 -4.39
CA THR A 395 0.32 -23.00 -2.95
C THR A 395 -0.60 -22.05 -2.20
N LYS A 396 -1.53 -21.35 -2.92
CA LYS A 396 -2.45 -20.39 -2.31
C LYS A 396 -3.90 -20.71 -2.60
N ASP A 397 -4.73 -20.48 -1.60
CA ASP A 397 -6.19 -20.51 -1.70
C ASP A 397 -6.76 -19.11 -1.78
N VAL A 398 -7.89 -18.96 -2.48
CA VAL A 398 -8.75 -17.78 -2.36
C VAL A 398 -9.93 -18.17 -1.46
N GLY A 399 -9.95 -17.61 -0.24
CA GLY A 399 -11.03 -17.78 0.71
C GLY A 399 -12.03 -16.63 0.68
N THR A 400 -13.19 -16.83 1.30
CA THR A 400 -14.20 -15.77 1.45
C THR A 400 -13.62 -14.56 2.18
N GLY A 401 -13.78 -13.36 1.60
CA GLY A 401 -13.24 -12.12 2.15
C GLY A 401 -11.72 -11.96 1.97
N SER A 402 -11.10 -12.79 1.13
CA SER A 402 -9.69 -12.66 0.75
C SER A 402 -9.46 -11.33 0.03
N GLN A 403 -8.30 -10.72 0.30
CA GLN A 403 -7.80 -9.58 -0.48
C GLN A 403 -6.94 -10.04 -1.67
N PHE A 404 -6.68 -11.33 -1.80
CA PHE A 404 -5.95 -11.94 -2.89
C PHE A 404 -6.90 -12.20 -4.08
N HIS A 405 -6.59 -11.60 -5.22
CA HIS A 405 -7.39 -11.66 -6.44
C HIS A 405 -6.54 -12.16 -7.62
N PRO A 406 -6.34 -13.48 -7.72
CA PRO A 406 -5.45 -14.07 -8.72
C PRO A 406 -6.01 -14.07 -10.14
N ALA A 407 -7.29 -13.82 -10.34
CA ALA A 407 -7.91 -13.68 -11.65
C ALA A 407 -8.91 -12.51 -11.62
N THR A 408 -8.69 -11.53 -12.47
CA THR A 408 -9.47 -10.29 -12.55
C THR A 408 -9.69 -9.88 -14.00
N VAL A 409 -10.82 -9.26 -14.28
CA VAL A 409 -11.11 -8.58 -15.55
C VAL A 409 -11.72 -7.22 -15.23
N GLN A 410 -11.32 -6.18 -15.95
CA GLN A 410 -11.90 -4.83 -15.83
C GLN A 410 -12.14 -4.29 -17.23
N TRP A 411 -13.28 -3.67 -17.45
CA TRP A 411 -13.63 -3.10 -18.76
C TRP A 411 -14.50 -1.85 -18.60
N ARG A 412 -14.57 -1.03 -19.66
CA ARG A 412 -15.50 0.10 -19.70
C ARG A 412 -16.84 -0.34 -20.24
N THR A 413 -17.88 -0.16 -19.45
CA THR A 413 -19.27 -0.42 -19.89
C THR A 413 -19.75 0.64 -20.87
N PRO A 414 -20.84 0.39 -21.61
CA PRO A 414 -21.45 1.40 -22.50
C PRO A 414 -21.91 2.67 -21.75
N SER A 415 -22.23 2.58 -20.45
CA SER A 415 -22.54 3.75 -19.61
C SER A 415 -21.30 4.58 -19.23
N GLY A 416 -20.08 4.09 -19.54
CA GLY A 416 -18.82 4.77 -19.25
C GLY A 416 -18.21 4.44 -17.90
N GLU A 417 -18.86 3.60 -17.10
CA GLU A 417 -18.35 3.13 -15.80
C GLU A 417 -17.45 1.89 -15.98
N ILE A 418 -16.76 1.51 -14.93
CA ILE A 418 -15.91 0.32 -14.93
C ILE A 418 -16.72 -0.88 -14.43
N GLY A 419 -16.88 -1.89 -15.31
CA GLY A 419 -17.31 -3.22 -14.91
C GLY A 419 -16.09 -4.06 -14.51
N TRP A 420 -16.30 -5.03 -13.60
CA TRP A 420 -15.22 -5.93 -13.22
C TRP A 420 -15.71 -7.35 -12.92
N VAL A 421 -14.83 -8.31 -13.14
CA VAL A 421 -14.95 -9.70 -12.69
C VAL A 421 -13.81 -9.99 -11.72
N GLN A 422 -14.15 -10.59 -10.62
CA GLN A 422 -13.23 -10.99 -9.56
C GLN A 422 -13.43 -12.47 -9.22
N LEU A 423 -12.36 -13.24 -9.16
CA LEU A 423 -12.39 -14.56 -8.56
C LEU A 423 -12.40 -14.42 -7.04
N THR A 424 -13.49 -14.90 -6.39
CA THR A 424 -13.74 -14.70 -4.95
C THR A 424 -13.52 -15.96 -4.12
N GLN A 425 -13.45 -17.13 -4.77
CA GLN A 425 -13.15 -18.41 -4.12
C GLN A 425 -12.48 -19.36 -5.11
N ALA A 426 -11.39 -19.96 -4.70
CA ALA A 426 -10.75 -21.08 -5.39
C ALA A 426 -9.73 -21.75 -4.46
N PRO A 427 -9.70 -23.07 -4.34
CA PRO A 427 -8.64 -23.77 -3.64
C PRO A 427 -7.45 -24.00 -4.58
N MET A 428 -6.24 -23.89 -4.07
CA MET A 428 -4.98 -24.26 -4.74
C MET A 428 -4.92 -23.70 -6.17
N ILE A 429 -5.00 -22.36 -6.29
CA ILE A 429 -5.21 -21.65 -7.57
C ILE A 429 -3.94 -21.44 -8.37
N ASP A 430 -4.03 -21.69 -9.68
CA ASP A 430 -3.16 -21.10 -10.70
C ASP A 430 -4.02 -20.40 -11.75
N ALA A 431 -3.66 -19.17 -12.11
CA ALA A 431 -4.27 -18.45 -13.21
C ALA A 431 -3.19 -17.81 -14.09
N THR A 432 -3.38 -17.89 -15.41
CA THR A 432 -2.49 -17.24 -16.39
C THR A 432 -3.34 -16.52 -17.43
N ALA A 433 -2.92 -15.32 -17.80
CA ALA A 433 -3.58 -14.49 -18.79
C ALA A 433 -2.70 -14.31 -20.03
N ASP A 434 -3.31 -14.31 -21.20
CA ASP A 434 -2.72 -13.98 -22.49
C ASP A 434 -3.72 -13.18 -23.34
N GLU A 435 -3.40 -12.87 -24.58
CA GLU A 435 -4.25 -12.09 -25.51
C GLU A 435 -5.65 -12.70 -25.77
N HIS A 436 -5.83 -13.99 -25.45
CA HIS A 436 -7.09 -14.71 -25.68
C HIS A 436 -7.97 -14.76 -24.42
N GLY A 437 -7.41 -14.54 -23.23
CA GLY A 437 -8.15 -14.57 -21.98
C GLY A 437 -7.39 -15.12 -20.78
N ILE A 438 -8.11 -15.77 -19.84
CA ILE A 438 -7.53 -16.28 -18.61
C ILE A 438 -7.75 -17.80 -18.53
N LYS A 439 -6.67 -18.55 -18.37
CA LYS A 439 -6.71 -19.99 -18.04
C LYS A 439 -6.55 -20.17 -16.54
N ILE A 440 -7.47 -20.91 -15.93
CA ILE A 440 -7.56 -21.16 -14.48
C ILE A 440 -7.44 -22.64 -14.22
N SER A 441 -6.63 -23.03 -13.26
CA SER A 441 -6.53 -24.39 -12.72
C SER A 441 -6.73 -24.34 -11.20
N ALA A 442 -7.79 -25.01 -10.71
CA ALA A 442 -8.10 -25.13 -9.28
C ALA A 442 -8.95 -26.37 -9.04
N THR A 443 -8.79 -27.06 -7.92
CA THR A 443 -9.52 -28.31 -7.66
C THR A 443 -10.67 -28.07 -6.70
N GLY A 444 -11.92 -28.13 -7.20
CA GLY A 444 -13.11 -28.03 -6.35
C GLY A 444 -14.08 -26.93 -6.78
N THR A 445 -14.40 -26.03 -5.86
CA THR A 445 -15.37 -24.95 -6.11
C THR A 445 -14.64 -23.66 -6.43
N VAL A 446 -14.97 -23.07 -7.58
CA VAL A 446 -14.51 -21.77 -8.02
C VAL A 446 -15.69 -20.81 -8.12
N ARG A 447 -15.54 -19.65 -7.51
CA ARG A 447 -16.60 -18.62 -7.53
C ARG A 447 -16.05 -17.32 -8.07
N PHE A 448 -16.86 -16.68 -8.93
CA PHE A 448 -16.62 -15.34 -9.45
C PHE A 448 -17.72 -14.41 -8.98
N ARG A 449 -17.36 -13.14 -8.80
CA ARG A 449 -18.29 -12.03 -8.68
C ARG A 449 -18.12 -11.12 -9.88
N ILE A 450 -19.23 -10.77 -10.50
CA ILE A 450 -19.33 -9.79 -11.57
C ILE A 450 -20.04 -8.55 -11.02
N HIS A 451 -19.47 -7.39 -11.23
CA HIS A 451 -20.10 -6.12 -10.96
C HIS A 451 -20.08 -5.24 -12.22
N ALA A 452 -21.21 -4.67 -12.54
CA ALA A 452 -21.33 -3.63 -13.57
C ALA A 452 -22.64 -2.87 -13.37
N LYS A 453 -22.69 -1.63 -13.81
CA LYS A 453 -23.98 -0.93 -13.94
C LYS A 453 -24.82 -1.62 -15.03
N ASP A 454 -26.13 -1.61 -14.85
CA ASP A 454 -27.09 -2.20 -15.79
C ASP A 454 -27.00 -3.75 -15.91
N LEU A 455 -26.65 -4.43 -14.82
CA LEU A 455 -26.67 -5.90 -14.72
C LEU A 455 -28.02 -6.54 -15.09
N ALA A 456 -29.12 -5.80 -15.10
CA ALA A 456 -30.42 -6.28 -15.56
C ALA A 456 -30.40 -6.75 -17.02
N GLN A 457 -29.47 -6.26 -17.84
CA GLN A 457 -29.26 -6.66 -19.23
C GLN A 457 -28.31 -7.86 -19.37
N THR A 458 -27.72 -8.33 -18.28
CA THR A 458 -26.73 -9.40 -18.28
C THR A 458 -27.38 -10.76 -18.49
N LYS A 459 -26.87 -11.52 -19.45
CA LYS A 459 -27.22 -12.93 -19.64
C LYS A 459 -26.01 -13.78 -19.31
N VAL A 460 -26.12 -14.53 -18.25
CA VAL A 460 -25.07 -15.44 -17.80
C VAL A 460 -25.55 -16.87 -17.92
N SER A 461 -24.79 -17.69 -18.61
CA SER A 461 -24.95 -19.14 -18.71
C SER A 461 -23.66 -19.83 -18.29
N GLU A 462 -23.69 -21.15 -18.19
CA GLU A 462 -22.51 -21.97 -17.88
C GLU A 462 -21.35 -21.71 -18.87
N LYS A 463 -21.65 -21.52 -20.16
CA LYS A 463 -20.65 -21.45 -21.23
C LYS A 463 -20.43 -20.03 -21.78
N GLU A 464 -21.22 -19.06 -21.35
CA GLU A 464 -21.12 -17.71 -21.87
C GLU A 464 -21.67 -16.67 -20.90
N TRP A 465 -20.93 -15.59 -20.74
CA TRP A 465 -21.34 -14.40 -19.99
C TRP A 465 -21.43 -13.22 -20.96
N GLU A 466 -22.67 -12.80 -21.27
CA GLU A 466 -22.96 -11.58 -22.03
C GLU A 466 -23.13 -10.44 -21.02
N LEU A 467 -22.11 -9.59 -20.91
CA LEU A 467 -22.05 -8.47 -19.97
C LEU A 467 -22.18 -7.16 -20.73
N PRO A 468 -22.57 -6.04 -20.09
CA PRO A 468 -22.61 -4.73 -20.76
C PRO A 468 -21.24 -4.34 -21.33
N GLY A 469 -21.07 -4.42 -22.65
CA GLY A 469 -19.81 -4.09 -23.34
C GLY A 469 -18.71 -5.17 -23.30
N LEU A 470 -18.99 -6.35 -22.76
CA LEU A 470 -18.03 -7.44 -22.70
C LEU A 470 -18.72 -8.80 -22.90
N ARG A 471 -18.07 -9.69 -23.64
CA ARG A 471 -18.47 -11.09 -23.80
C ARG A 471 -17.34 -11.99 -23.32
N ILE A 472 -17.68 -12.95 -22.45
CA ILE A 472 -16.74 -13.97 -21.94
C ILE A 472 -17.28 -15.33 -22.34
N ALA A 473 -16.54 -16.04 -23.17
CA ALA A 473 -16.80 -17.45 -23.46
C ALA A 473 -16.13 -18.31 -22.37
N VAL A 474 -16.83 -19.33 -21.89
CA VAL A 474 -16.34 -20.19 -20.80
C VAL A 474 -16.21 -21.61 -21.31
N ASP A 475 -15.01 -22.17 -21.22
CA ASP A 475 -14.74 -23.59 -21.44
C ASP A 475 -14.22 -24.20 -20.13
N ASP A 476 -14.96 -25.15 -19.56
CA ASP A 476 -14.69 -25.73 -18.25
C ASP A 476 -15.10 -27.21 -18.18
N ASP A 477 -14.57 -27.89 -17.16
CA ASP A 477 -14.87 -29.29 -16.82
C ASP A 477 -15.72 -29.45 -15.53
N ALA A 478 -16.38 -28.36 -15.09
CA ALA A 478 -17.21 -28.39 -13.88
C ALA A 478 -18.40 -29.39 -13.96
N LYS A 479 -18.73 -29.95 -12.83
CA LYS A 479 -19.87 -30.88 -12.70
C LYS A 479 -21.19 -30.17 -12.42
N ASN A 480 -21.12 -28.99 -11.81
CA ASN A 480 -22.28 -28.19 -11.45
C ASN A 480 -22.01 -26.72 -11.64
N PHE A 481 -23.05 -26.01 -12.04
CA PHE A 481 -23.06 -24.57 -12.26
C PHE A 481 -24.24 -23.92 -11.53
N SER A 482 -24.03 -22.75 -10.93
CA SER A 482 -25.12 -21.97 -10.33
C SER A 482 -24.86 -20.49 -10.42
N ILE A 483 -25.93 -19.70 -10.42
CA ILE A 483 -25.91 -18.23 -10.45
C ILE A 483 -26.75 -17.73 -9.28
N GLU A 484 -26.21 -16.71 -8.59
CA GLU A 484 -26.93 -15.95 -7.58
C GLU A 484 -26.87 -14.47 -7.97
N LYS A 485 -28.03 -13.82 -8.06
CA LYS A 485 -28.13 -12.40 -8.42
C LYS A 485 -28.36 -11.57 -7.16
N ALA A 486 -27.53 -10.54 -6.97
CA ALA A 486 -27.71 -9.46 -6.00
C ALA A 486 -28.00 -8.15 -6.76
N ASP A 487 -28.38 -7.07 -6.06
CA ASP A 487 -28.80 -5.82 -6.70
C ASP A 487 -27.71 -5.19 -7.59
N ASP A 488 -26.45 -5.31 -7.17
CA ASP A 488 -25.27 -4.70 -7.82
C ASP A 488 -24.23 -5.72 -8.31
N ALA A 489 -24.51 -7.03 -8.18
CA ALA A 489 -23.56 -8.08 -8.53
C ALA A 489 -24.24 -9.36 -8.99
N VAL A 490 -23.47 -10.16 -9.73
CA VAL A 490 -23.83 -11.55 -10.06
C VAL A 490 -22.72 -12.46 -9.55
N ASP A 491 -23.05 -13.37 -8.65
CA ASP A 491 -22.14 -14.43 -8.20
C ASP A 491 -22.36 -15.70 -9.02
N ILE A 492 -21.27 -16.24 -9.57
CA ILE A 492 -21.25 -17.42 -10.41
C ILE A 492 -20.40 -18.48 -9.72
N THR A 493 -20.92 -19.70 -9.62
CA THR A 493 -20.23 -20.80 -8.97
C THR A 493 -20.12 -22.01 -9.90
N TYR A 494 -18.88 -22.50 -10.06
CA TYR A 494 -18.55 -23.76 -10.73
C TYR A 494 -18.02 -24.73 -9.68
N SER A 495 -18.61 -25.94 -9.61
CA SER A 495 -18.23 -26.94 -8.61
C SER A 495 -17.77 -28.24 -9.26
N GLY A 496 -16.75 -28.87 -8.67
CA GLY A 496 -16.12 -30.07 -9.19
C GLY A 496 -15.24 -29.79 -10.43
N MET A 497 -14.72 -28.60 -10.54
CA MET A 497 -13.85 -28.11 -11.60
C MET A 497 -12.38 -28.49 -11.34
N THR A 498 -11.63 -28.68 -12.42
CA THR A 498 -10.15 -28.79 -12.40
C THR A 498 -9.49 -27.76 -13.32
N VAL A 499 -10.13 -27.44 -14.44
CA VAL A 499 -9.61 -26.46 -15.41
C VAL A 499 -10.75 -25.62 -16.00
N MET A 500 -10.46 -24.38 -16.27
CA MET A 500 -11.37 -23.42 -16.92
C MET A 500 -10.58 -22.47 -17.80
N THR A 501 -11.16 -22.10 -18.93
CA THR A 501 -10.67 -21.01 -19.77
C THR A 501 -11.76 -19.97 -19.94
N LEU A 502 -11.44 -18.72 -19.66
CA LEU A 502 -12.27 -17.55 -19.91
C LEU A 502 -11.76 -16.87 -21.18
N GLY A 503 -12.44 -17.06 -22.30
CA GLY A 503 -12.14 -16.36 -23.56
C GLY A 503 -12.76 -14.96 -23.55
N ILE A 504 -11.94 -13.91 -23.53
CA ILE A 504 -12.37 -12.53 -23.28
C ILE A 504 -12.38 -11.74 -24.56
N ASN A 505 -13.54 -11.19 -24.95
CA ASN A 505 -13.72 -10.40 -26.14
C ASN A 505 -14.48 -9.10 -25.80
N ALA A 506 -13.90 -7.95 -26.08
CA ALA A 506 -14.65 -6.69 -26.03
C ALA A 506 -15.80 -6.75 -27.06
N ALA A 507 -17.02 -6.52 -26.59
CA ALA A 507 -18.17 -6.39 -27.50
C ALA A 507 -18.09 -5.02 -28.18
N HIS A 508 -18.01 -5.00 -29.50
CA HIS A 508 -17.99 -3.80 -30.35
C HIS A 508 -19.37 -3.17 -30.47
#